data_74dcccc61a217d40ca9e037472a2d928
#
_entry.id   74dcccc61a217d40ca9e037472a2d928
#
_cell.length_a   1.000
_cell.length_b   1.000
_cell.length_c   1.000
_cell.angle_alpha   90.00
_cell.angle_beta   90.00
_cell.angle_gamma   90.00
#
_symmetry.space_group_name_H-M   'P 1'
#
loop_
_entity.id
_entity.type
_entity.pdbx_description
1 polymer ?
#
loop_
_entity_poly.entity_id
_entity_poly.type
_entity_poly.pdbx_seq_one_letter_code
_entity_poly.pdbx_strand_id
1 'polypeptide(L)'
;MPDHLGCIAVAARTALLGASLAALALSAQAAEYKMTVNRDRLVNSANEPQNWLMMNGDYGATRYSKLAQINRDNVKNLRMVWAMALRGMQDVGQNGPENEVNPLIDNGFIYTSDGWGTVYKIDVRSGDHGEFVWIADPGVKHEGNIPRSRGIALWEDLVINNLPDGRVIAINRDSGEIVWDKQVAKANEFGTKERMNSAPITAEGKVLVANGAGDGGTRGWLAGLDARTGNELWRWYAIPKPGEPGSETWKDKNNAWKTGGGGLWQTGSYDPVNKLTIWGTGNPVPQYDPQSRPGDNLYTNSAVALDVNTGKLVWYYQYLPNDSWDWDEIGIHMLYDVSVNGEMRKVMGHFARNGFYYTLDRANGSFVKGGQYVNDLNWTKGLDPKTGKPIEYDPKLDVQAYVPEARPLRGDGTKRSCPTWHGGVAHQPTAYNPVKQIAYGVGAEGCSSWNGAAAAFKGPDGGLDRAKFEKRTYTSDLYYGSITAYDVANHKVLAKTVTDIEIRSGATVTAGGLVFSALQDGWVVAYDDEKLQELWRFNVGTPLKGAPVVYAIGPKQYLAVQSSGRHLHPVKYDNLEHSSYLFVFALN
;
A
#
# COMPACT_ATOMS: atom_id res chain seq x y z
N MET A 1 -1.81 -61.26 -78.43
CA MET A 1 -1.81 -61.66 -77.03
C MET A 1 -0.94 -60.70 -76.30
N PRO A 2 -1.51 -59.64 -75.78
CA PRO A 2 -0.78 -58.90 -74.73
C PRO A 2 -1.71 -58.66 -73.53
N ASP A 3 -1.08 -58.83 -72.39
CA ASP A 3 -0.73 -57.85 -71.39
C ASP A 3 -1.85 -57.38 -70.41
N HIS A 4 -1.92 -58.09 -69.36
CA HIS A 4 -2.58 -57.64 -68.12
C HIS A 4 -1.52 -57.36 -67.06
N LEU A 5 -0.99 -56.14 -67.04
CA LEU A 5 -0.18 -55.62 -65.94
C LEU A 5 -0.26 -54.10 -65.96
N GLY A 6 -1.16 -53.51 -65.18
CA GLY A 6 -1.27 -52.06 -65.21
C GLY A 6 -2.35 -51.42 -64.32
N CYS A 7 -2.89 -52.05 -63.28
CA CYS A 7 -3.97 -51.45 -62.52
C CYS A 7 -3.82 -51.52 -60.96
N ILE A 8 -2.63 -51.87 -60.42
CA ILE A 8 -2.49 -51.97 -58.95
C ILE A 8 -1.61 -50.88 -58.33
N ALA A 9 -0.97 -50.02 -59.12
CA ALA A 9 -0.02 -49.03 -58.57
C ALA A 9 -0.60 -47.63 -58.30
N VAL A 10 -1.88 -47.34 -58.66
CA VAL A 10 -2.49 -46.01 -58.51
C VAL A 10 -3.33 -45.89 -57.22
N ALA A 11 -3.81 -47.00 -56.65
CA ALA A 11 -4.66 -46.94 -55.45
C ALA A 11 -3.90 -46.76 -54.11
N ALA A 12 -2.58 -46.98 -54.09
CA ALA A 12 -1.77 -46.86 -52.85
C ALA A 12 -1.20 -45.46 -52.60
N ARG A 13 -1.21 -44.58 -53.60
CA ARG A 13 -0.69 -43.19 -53.43
C ARG A 13 -1.74 -42.16 -53.00
N THR A 14 -3.03 -42.45 -53.19
CA THR A 14 -4.13 -41.55 -52.80
C THR A 14 -4.55 -41.78 -51.34
N ALA A 15 -4.25 -42.89 -50.71
CA ALA A 15 -4.58 -43.14 -49.32
C ALA A 15 -3.57 -42.53 -48.30
N LEU A 16 -2.34 -42.23 -48.72
CA LEU A 16 -1.30 -41.61 -47.87
C LEU A 16 -1.37 -40.08 -47.85
N LEU A 17 -2.00 -39.43 -48.80
CA LEU A 17 -2.21 -37.98 -48.82
C LEU A 17 -3.46 -37.54 -48.04
N GLY A 18 -4.43 -38.45 -47.83
CA GLY A 18 -5.64 -38.17 -47.04
C GLY A 18 -5.40 -38.25 -45.51
N ALA A 19 -4.43 -39.07 -45.07
CA ALA A 19 -4.10 -39.20 -43.65
C ALA A 19 -3.21 -38.06 -43.10
N SER A 20 -2.45 -37.40 -44.00
CA SER A 20 -1.57 -36.28 -43.60
C SER A 20 -2.30 -34.92 -43.48
N LEU A 21 -3.46 -34.76 -44.13
CA LEU A 21 -4.28 -33.58 -44.03
C LEU A 21 -5.27 -33.62 -42.85
N ALA A 22 -5.64 -34.80 -42.37
CA ALA A 22 -6.48 -34.96 -41.20
C ALA A 22 -5.69 -34.78 -39.87
N ALA A 23 -4.36 -35.00 -39.88
CA ALA A 23 -3.51 -34.77 -38.73
C ALA A 23 -3.11 -33.32 -38.49
N LEU A 24 -3.30 -32.43 -39.49
CA LEU A 24 -3.00 -30.99 -39.39
C LEU A 24 -4.21 -30.14 -38.96
N ALA A 25 -5.43 -30.73 -38.93
CA ALA A 25 -6.64 -30.03 -38.49
C ALA A 25 -7.01 -30.21 -37.02
N LEU A 26 -6.22 -31.00 -36.25
CA LEU A 26 -6.47 -31.28 -34.84
C LEU A 26 -5.54 -30.55 -33.85
N SER A 27 -4.73 -29.59 -34.33
CA SER A 27 -3.79 -28.86 -33.47
C SER A 27 -4.15 -27.39 -33.22
N ALA A 28 -5.39 -26.99 -33.38
CA ALA A 28 -5.77 -25.59 -33.16
C ALA A 28 -7.10 -25.43 -32.43
N GLN A 29 -7.18 -26.04 -31.29
CA GLN A 29 -8.02 -25.55 -30.20
C GLN A 29 -7.24 -25.76 -28.91
N ALA A 30 -6.18 -24.95 -28.72
CA ALA A 30 -5.71 -24.66 -27.39
C ALA A 30 -6.95 -24.12 -26.65
N ALA A 31 -7.43 -24.87 -25.67
CA ALA A 31 -8.52 -24.42 -24.81
C ALA A 31 -8.23 -22.99 -24.40
N GLU A 32 -9.18 -22.09 -24.65
CA GLU A 32 -9.09 -20.69 -24.25
C GLU A 32 -8.75 -20.67 -22.77
N TYR A 33 -7.52 -20.22 -22.44
CA TYR A 33 -7.01 -20.27 -21.07
C TYR A 33 -7.84 -19.31 -20.23
N LYS A 34 -8.77 -19.86 -19.44
CA LYS A 34 -9.60 -19.11 -18.53
C LYS A 34 -8.75 -18.61 -17.37
N MET A 35 -8.31 -17.35 -17.44
CA MET A 35 -7.46 -16.72 -16.44
C MET A 35 -8.25 -16.46 -15.17
N THR A 36 -8.05 -17.28 -14.16
CA THR A 36 -8.62 -17.10 -12.82
C THR A 36 -7.51 -16.83 -11.81
N VAL A 37 -7.66 -15.79 -10.98
CA VAL A 37 -6.74 -15.51 -9.87
C VAL A 37 -7.36 -16.11 -8.60
N ASN A 38 -7.12 -17.39 -8.41
CA ASN A 38 -7.62 -18.13 -7.25
C ASN A 38 -6.69 -17.98 -6.03
N ARG A 39 -7.15 -18.53 -4.88
CA ARG A 39 -6.41 -18.53 -3.62
C ARG A 39 -4.98 -19.09 -3.78
N ASP A 40 -4.83 -20.21 -4.48
CA ASP A 40 -3.55 -20.90 -4.59
C ASP A 40 -2.53 -20.10 -5.38
N ARG A 41 -2.94 -19.41 -6.44
CA ARG A 41 -2.08 -18.47 -7.18
C ARG A 41 -1.66 -17.29 -6.30
N LEU A 42 -2.59 -16.72 -5.52
CA LEU A 42 -2.28 -15.59 -4.63
C LEU A 42 -1.31 -16.00 -3.51
N VAL A 43 -1.51 -17.16 -2.89
CA VAL A 43 -0.59 -17.71 -1.86
C VAL A 43 0.79 -17.98 -2.45
N ASN A 44 0.85 -18.45 -3.69
CA ASN A 44 2.08 -18.84 -4.38
C ASN A 44 2.53 -17.81 -5.43
N SER A 45 2.11 -16.56 -5.33
CA SER A 45 2.41 -15.50 -6.33
C SER A 45 3.91 -15.37 -6.65
N ALA A 46 4.78 -15.63 -5.69
CA ALA A 46 6.24 -15.67 -5.89
C ALA A 46 6.72 -16.75 -6.89
N ASN A 47 5.88 -17.71 -7.28
CA ASN A 47 6.17 -18.71 -8.30
C ASN A 47 5.77 -18.26 -9.71
N GLU A 48 5.11 -17.10 -9.81
CA GLU A 48 4.70 -16.48 -11.06
C GLU A 48 5.37 -15.09 -11.23
N PRO A 49 6.71 -15.00 -11.28
CA PRO A 49 7.42 -13.72 -11.26
C PRO A 49 7.13 -12.82 -12.47
N GLN A 50 6.58 -13.38 -13.56
CA GLN A 50 6.10 -12.62 -14.71
C GLN A 50 4.82 -11.83 -14.42
N ASN A 51 4.12 -12.13 -13.35
CA ASN A 51 2.88 -11.49 -12.90
C ASN A 51 3.12 -10.57 -11.70
N TRP A 52 2.15 -9.69 -11.41
CA TRP A 52 2.07 -8.86 -10.22
C TRP A 52 0.62 -8.84 -9.73
N LEU A 53 0.23 -9.87 -8.98
CA LEU A 53 -1.18 -10.21 -8.72
C LEU A 53 -1.85 -9.41 -7.59
N MET A 54 -1.08 -8.71 -6.78
CA MET A 54 -1.54 -7.93 -5.61
C MET A 54 -0.80 -6.60 -5.51
N MET A 55 -1.40 -5.61 -4.86
CA MET A 55 -0.85 -4.26 -4.69
C MET A 55 0.63 -4.29 -4.29
N ASN A 56 1.00 -5.13 -3.32
CA ASN A 56 2.37 -5.25 -2.81
C ASN A 56 3.11 -6.51 -3.30
N GLY A 57 2.68 -7.11 -4.42
CA GLY A 57 3.33 -8.25 -5.08
C GLY A 57 2.95 -9.61 -4.51
N ASP A 58 2.91 -9.74 -3.20
CA ASP A 58 2.54 -10.95 -2.48
C ASP A 58 1.77 -10.64 -1.18
N TYR A 59 1.23 -11.65 -0.54
CA TYR A 59 0.50 -11.52 0.73
C TYR A 59 1.36 -11.04 1.90
N GLY A 60 2.66 -11.29 1.86
CA GLY A 60 3.63 -10.77 2.81
C GLY A 60 3.99 -9.31 2.57
N ALA A 61 3.50 -8.73 1.50
CA ALA A 61 3.77 -7.34 1.11
C ALA A 61 5.28 -7.05 0.95
N THR A 62 6.04 -8.03 0.43
CA THR A 62 7.50 -7.93 0.33
C THR A 62 7.97 -7.10 -0.86
N ARG A 63 7.14 -6.91 -1.89
CA ARG A 63 7.49 -6.20 -3.13
C ARG A 63 8.82 -6.65 -3.73
N TYR A 64 9.11 -7.95 -3.60
CA TYR A 64 10.28 -8.60 -4.17
C TYR A 64 9.90 -9.34 -5.46
N SER A 65 10.62 -9.06 -6.54
CA SER A 65 10.48 -9.81 -7.80
C SER A 65 11.70 -10.69 -8.05
N LYS A 66 11.46 -11.94 -8.42
CA LYS A 66 12.52 -12.87 -8.86
C LYS A 66 13.04 -12.57 -10.27
N LEU A 67 12.50 -11.61 -10.99
CA LEU A 67 12.97 -11.20 -12.30
C LEU A 67 14.37 -10.55 -12.19
N ALA A 68 15.26 -10.90 -13.11
CA ALA A 68 16.67 -10.49 -13.09
C ALA A 68 17.21 -10.10 -14.47
N GLN A 69 16.39 -10.07 -15.53
CA GLN A 69 16.84 -9.66 -16.86
C GLN A 69 17.34 -8.20 -16.82
N ILE A 70 16.58 -7.31 -16.16
CA ILE A 70 17.05 -5.96 -15.84
C ILE A 70 17.86 -6.07 -14.55
N ASN A 71 19.17 -5.71 -14.63
CA ASN A 71 20.12 -5.88 -13.54
C ASN A 71 21.12 -4.71 -13.48
N ARG A 72 22.02 -4.75 -12.49
CA ARG A 72 23.01 -3.68 -12.26
C ARG A 72 23.84 -3.33 -13.51
N ASP A 73 24.19 -4.30 -14.36
CA ASP A 73 25.09 -4.10 -15.49
C ASP A 73 24.41 -3.41 -16.68
N ASN A 74 23.09 -3.69 -16.86
CA ASN A 74 22.35 -3.28 -18.04
C ASN A 74 21.26 -2.23 -17.78
N VAL A 75 20.90 -1.90 -16.53
CA VAL A 75 19.84 -0.95 -16.20
C VAL A 75 20.06 0.44 -16.83
N LYS A 76 21.29 0.84 -17.07
CA LYS A 76 21.65 2.08 -17.80
C LYS A 76 21.04 2.15 -19.21
N ASN A 77 20.70 1.01 -19.80
CA ASN A 77 20.07 0.89 -21.12
C ASN A 77 18.54 0.83 -21.07
N LEU A 78 17.95 0.92 -19.88
CA LEU A 78 16.49 0.93 -19.72
C LEU A 78 15.89 2.18 -20.40
N ARG A 79 14.81 1.98 -21.18
CA ARG A 79 14.14 3.04 -21.92
C ARG A 79 12.63 2.94 -21.76
N MET A 80 11.95 4.06 -21.82
CA MET A 80 10.50 4.07 -21.95
C MET A 80 10.13 3.45 -23.32
N VAL A 81 9.33 2.39 -23.29
CA VAL A 81 8.87 1.68 -24.49
C VAL A 81 7.59 2.34 -24.99
N TRP A 82 6.67 2.64 -24.07
CA TRP A 82 5.41 3.29 -24.36
C TRP A 82 4.82 3.97 -23.13
N ALA A 83 3.87 4.87 -23.38
CA ALA A 83 3.04 5.50 -22.37
C ALA A 83 1.59 5.53 -22.84
N MET A 84 0.63 5.39 -21.91
CA MET A 84 -0.80 5.41 -22.20
C MET A 84 -1.51 6.40 -21.28
N ALA A 85 -2.30 7.30 -21.87
CA ALA A 85 -3.15 8.20 -21.12
C ALA A 85 -4.34 7.45 -20.51
N LEU A 86 -4.62 7.72 -19.24
CA LEU A 86 -5.80 7.26 -18.52
C LEU A 86 -6.75 8.45 -18.28
N ARG A 87 -8.00 8.18 -17.89
CA ARG A 87 -8.95 9.19 -17.44
C ARG A 87 -8.61 9.68 -16.03
N GLY A 88 -9.54 10.37 -15.39
CA GLY A 88 -9.45 10.71 -13.95
C GLY A 88 -8.90 12.10 -13.66
N MET A 89 -8.76 12.95 -14.69
CA MET A 89 -8.29 14.32 -14.55
C MET A 89 -9.41 15.36 -14.42
N GLN A 90 -10.68 14.95 -14.45
CA GLN A 90 -11.83 15.85 -14.31
C GLN A 90 -12.05 16.20 -12.83
N ASP A 91 -12.37 17.45 -12.55
CA ASP A 91 -12.79 17.95 -11.22
C ASP A 91 -11.85 17.60 -10.06
N VAL A 92 -10.56 17.52 -10.34
CA VAL A 92 -9.54 17.12 -9.35
C VAL A 92 -9.09 18.25 -8.43
N GLY A 93 -9.51 19.48 -8.69
CA GLY A 93 -9.10 20.66 -7.94
C GLY A 93 -7.61 20.97 -8.06
N GLN A 94 -7.12 21.90 -7.22
CA GLN A 94 -5.72 22.34 -7.25
C GLN A 94 -4.71 21.24 -6.87
N ASN A 95 -5.14 20.21 -6.13
CA ASN A 95 -4.25 19.14 -5.66
C ASN A 95 -4.11 17.98 -6.64
N GLY A 96 -4.85 18.02 -7.75
CA GLY A 96 -4.90 16.91 -8.69
C GLY A 96 -5.47 15.62 -8.08
N PRO A 97 -5.55 14.52 -8.85
CA PRO A 97 -5.94 13.23 -8.32
C PRO A 97 -4.84 12.70 -7.39
N GLU A 98 -5.21 12.23 -6.20
CA GLU A 98 -4.28 11.46 -5.37
C GLU A 98 -4.34 9.99 -5.78
N ASN A 99 -3.66 9.68 -6.86
CA ASN A 99 -3.62 8.35 -7.42
C ASN A 99 -2.28 7.69 -7.07
N GLU A 100 -2.29 6.83 -6.05
CA GLU A 100 -1.13 6.07 -5.57
C GLU A 100 -1.24 4.60 -5.99
N VAL A 101 -1.93 4.34 -7.10
CA VAL A 101 -2.22 2.99 -7.61
C VAL A 101 -0.95 2.31 -8.08
N ASN A 102 -0.83 1.05 -7.70
CA ASN A 102 0.13 0.12 -8.26
C ASN A 102 -0.62 -0.79 -9.24
N PRO A 103 -0.28 -0.78 -10.54
CA PRO A 103 -0.93 -1.65 -11.52
C PRO A 103 -0.77 -3.13 -11.14
N LEU A 104 -1.81 -3.93 -11.40
CA LEU A 104 -1.76 -5.39 -11.28
C LEU A 104 -1.56 -6.01 -12.65
N ILE A 105 -0.77 -7.06 -12.72
CA ILE A 105 -0.46 -7.72 -13.97
C ILE A 105 -0.78 -9.22 -13.85
N ASP A 106 -1.57 -9.72 -14.79
CA ASP A 106 -1.86 -11.14 -14.93
C ASP A 106 -1.81 -11.56 -16.39
N ASN A 107 -0.84 -12.42 -16.73
CA ASN A 107 -0.66 -13.05 -18.05
C ASN A 107 -0.69 -12.08 -19.24
N GLY A 108 0.04 -10.94 -19.11
CA GLY A 108 0.14 -9.93 -20.15
C GLY A 108 -1.06 -8.99 -20.24
N PHE A 109 -1.89 -8.94 -19.22
CA PHE A 109 -2.91 -7.91 -19.05
C PHE A 109 -2.60 -7.06 -17.81
N ILE A 110 -2.64 -5.76 -17.99
CA ILE A 110 -2.56 -4.80 -16.88
C ILE A 110 -3.97 -4.42 -16.44
N TYR A 111 -4.20 -4.47 -15.13
CA TYR A 111 -5.39 -3.96 -14.47
C TYR A 111 -4.98 -2.78 -13.60
N THR A 112 -5.66 -1.65 -13.75
CA THR A 112 -5.38 -0.45 -12.96
C THR A 112 -6.63 0.40 -12.77
N SER A 113 -6.56 1.42 -11.91
CA SER A 113 -7.64 2.39 -11.75
C SER A 113 -7.11 3.81 -11.72
N ASP A 114 -8.01 4.78 -11.93
CA ASP A 114 -7.75 6.18 -11.68
C ASP A 114 -8.27 6.64 -10.30
N GLY A 115 -8.09 7.93 -9.99
CA GLY A 115 -8.49 8.50 -8.70
C GLY A 115 -10.01 8.52 -8.48
N TRP A 116 -10.83 8.55 -9.52
CA TRP A 116 -12.29 8.49 -9.45
C TRP A 116 -12.85 7.06 -9.42
N GLY A 117 -11.97 6.06 -9.58
CA GLY A 117 -12.34 4.66 -9.48
C GLY A 117 -12.70 4.00 -10.79
N THR A 118 -12.51 4.67 -11.94
CA THR A 118 -12.58 4.01 -13.24
C THR A 118 -11.52 2.92 -13.32
N VAL A 119 -11.89 1.72 -13.73
CA VAL A 119 -11.00 0.57 -13.85
C VAL A 119 -10.72 0.26 -15.30
N TYR A 120 -9.48 -0.11 -15.59
CA TYR A 120 -8.97 -0.39 -16.92
C TYR A 120 -8.41 -1.81 -16.99
N LYS A 121 -8.71 -2.53 -18.07
CA LYS A 121 -7.98 -3.72 -18.51
C LYS A 121 -7.25 -3.39 -19.80
N ILE A 122 -5.94 -3.59 -19.81
CA ILE A 122 -5.05 -3.22 -20.91
C ILE A 122 -4.31 -4.48 -21.34
N ASP A 123 -4.41 -4.82 -22.63
CA ASP A 123 -3.60 -5.89 -23.24
C ASP A 123 -2.22 -5.33 -23.58
N VAL A 124 -1.18 -5.94 -23.01
CA VAL A 124 0.21 -5.55 -23.22
C VAL A 124 1.06 -6.68 -23.79
N ARG A 125 0.43 -7.73 -24.31
CA ARG A 125 1.11 -8.94 -24.82
C ARG A 125 1.97 -8.68 -26.04
N SER A 126 1.72 -7.60 -26.79
CA SER A 126 2.61 -7.14 -27.87
C SER A 126 4.00 -6.76 -27.36
N GLY A 127 4.06 -6.21 -26.14
CA GLY A 127 5.29 -5.75 -25.48
C GLY A 127 5.78 -4.37 -25.91
N ASP A 128 5.21 -3.76 -26.95
CA ASP A 128 5.62 -2.46 -27.51
C ASP A 128 4.54 -1.38 -27.40
N HIS A 129 3.31 -1.75 -27.05
CA HIS A 129 2.20 -0.83 -26.76
C HIS A 129 1.16 -1.53 -25.88
N GLY A 130 0.21 -0.74 -25.36
CA GLY A 130 -0.96 -1.22 -24.65
C GLY A 130 -2.24 -0.93 -25.42
N GLU A 131 -3.22 -1.85 -25.37
CA GLU A 131 -4.54 -1.68 -25.95
C GLU A 131 -5.62 -1.83 -24.88
N PHE A 132 -6.59 -0.90 -24.81
CA PHE A 132 -7.72 -1.05 -23.92
C PHE A 132 -8.60 -2.23 -24.35
N VAL A 133 -8.71 -3.23 -23.48
CA VAL A 133 -9.70 -4.32 -23.67
C VAL A 133 -11.07 -3.84 -23.24
N TRP A 134 -11.14 -3.19 -22.07
CA TRP A 134 -12.35 -2.54 -21.57
C TRP A 134 -11.99 -1.42 -20.57
N ILE A 135 -12.93 -0.51 -20.38
CA ILE A 135 -12.91 0.58 -19.40
C ILE A 135 -14.23 0.53 -18.65
N ALA A 136 -14.19 0.30 -17.34
CA ALA A 136 -15.36 0.26 -16.48
C ALA A 136 -15.43 1.53 -15.62
N ASP A 137 -16.35 2.42 -15.94
CA ASP A 137 -16.62 3.65 -15.20
C ASP A 137 -17.76 3.41 -14.21
N PRO A 138 -17.52 3.50 -12.87
CA PRO A 138 -18.54 3.27 -11.86
C PRO A 138 -19.51 4.43 -11.67
N GLY A 139 -19.37 5.53 -12.40
CA GLY A 139 -20.24 6.70 -12.32
C GLY A 139 -20.19 7.40 -10.96
N VAL A 140 -18.99 7.57 -10.37
CA VAL A 140 -18.82 8.31 -9.12
C VAL A 140 -19.19 9.77 -9.32
N LYS A 141 -20.07 10.31 -8.48
CA LYS A 141 -20.35 11.76 -8.46
C LYS A 141 -19.14 12.50 -7.90
N HIS A 142 -18.63 13.50 -8.62
CA HIS A 142 -17.44 14.25 -8.22
C HIS A 142 -17.72 15.20 -7.06
N GLU A 143 -18.91 15.80 -7.03
CA GLU A 143 -19.29 16.74 -5.97
C GLU A 143 -19.23 16.11 -4.57
N GLY A 144 -18.50 16.73 -3.66
CA GLY A 144 -18.33 16.27 -2.28
C GLY A 144 -17.46 15.01 -2.11
N ASN A 145 -16.83 14.52 -3.18
CA ASN A 145 -15.87 13.43 -3.16
C ASN A 145 -14.45 13.93 -3.45
N ILE A 146 -13.46 13.14 -3.10
CA ILE A 146 -12.04 13.42 -3.36
C ILE A 146 -11.50 12.25 -4.17
N PRO A 147 -10.94 12.51 -5.37
CA PRO A 147 -10.38 11.46 -6.21
C PRO A 147 -9.11 10.90 -5.57
N ARG A 148 -9.22 9.73 -4.96
CA ARG A 148 -8.10 9.05 -4.31
C ARG A 148 -8.23 7.54 -4.45
N SER A 149 -7.19 6.90 -4.96
CA SER A 149 -7.11 5.44 -5.05
C SER A 149 -5.69 4.97 -4.74
N ARG A 150 -5.57 3.82 -4.07
CA ARG A 150 -4.28 3.13 -3.85
C ARG A 150 -4.18 1.81 -4.60
N GLY A 151 -5.24 1.38 -5.26
CA GLY A 151 -5.22 0.19 -6.09
C GLY A 151 -6.51 -0.62 -6.01
N ILE A 152 -6.44 -1.72 -6.70
CA ILE A 152 -7.52 -2.70 -6.88
C ILE A 152 -7.06 -4.07 -6.41
N ALA A 153 -7.97 -5.05 -6.35
CA ALA A 153 -7.64 -6.44 -6.06
C ALA A 153 -8.20 -7.37 -7.13
N LEU A 154 -7.56 -8.52 -7.31
CA LEU A 154 -8.04 -9.61 -8.16
C LEU A 154 -8.54 -10.76 -7.28
N TRP A 155 -9.65 -11.37 -7.68
CA TRP A 155 -10.16 -12.60 -7.07
C TRP A 155 -10.94 -13.40 -8.11
N GLU A 156 -10.43 -14.59 -8.45
CA GLU A 156 -10.99 -15.45 -9.49
C GLU A 156 -11.22 -14.67 -10.81
N ASP A 157 -12.47 -14.52 -11.24
CA ASP A 157 -12.87 -13.78 -12.44
C ASP A 157 -13.28 -12.33 -12.18
N LEU A 158 -12.94 -11.79 -10.99
CA LEU A 158 -13.33 -10.44 -10.56
C LEU A 158 -12.13 -9.51 -10.42
N VAL A 159 -12.35 -8.25 -10.77
CA VAL A 159 -11.57 -7.08 -10.35
C VAL A 159 -12.39 -6.30 -9.33
N ILE A 160 -11.82 -6.02 -8.18
CA ILE A 160 -12.51 -5.37 -7.07
C ILE A 160 -11.88 -4.02 -6.79
N ASN A 161 -12.71 -2.98 -6.64
CA ASN A 161 -12.28 -1.62 -6.40
C ASN A 161 -13.08 -0.92 -5.31
N ASN A 162 -12.39 -0.15 -4.47
CA ASN A 162 -12.98 0.79 -3.53
C ASN A 162 -13.18 2.14 -4.20
N LEU A 163 -14.32 2.78 -4.00
CA LEU A 163 -14.66 4.03 -4.63
C LEU A 163 -14.65 5.22 -3.65
N PRO A 164 -14.34 6.44 -4.13
CA PRO A 164 -14.31 7.65 -3.30
C PRO A 164 -15.65 7.98 -2.61
N ASP A 165 -16.79 7.51 -3.16
CA ASP A 165 -18.13 7.70 -2.60
C ASP A 165 -18.53 6.66 -1.55
N GLY A 166 -17.60 5.76 -1.20
CA GLY A 166 -17.82 4.74 -0.17
C GLY A 166 -18.44 3.45 -0.67
N ARG A 167 -18.58 3.28 -1.98
CA ARG A 167 -18.97 1.99 -2.58
C ARG A 167 -17.77 1.08 -2.75
N VAL A 168 -18.03 -0.22 -2.79
CA VAL A 168 -17.12 -1.25 -3.30
C VAL A 168 -17.80 -1.93 -4.47
N ILE A 169 -17.08 -2.12 -5.56
CA ILE A 169 -17.58 -2.79 -6.75
C ILE A 169 -16.74 -3.99 -7.10
N ALA A 170 -17.36 -4.99 -7.71
CA ALA A 170 -16.66 -6.05 -8.43
C ALA A 170 -17.06 -6.04 -9.89
N ILE A 171 -16.07 -6.15 -10.74
CA ILE A 171 -16.15 -6.10 -12.18
C ILE A 171 -15.75 -7.47 -12.71
N ASN A 172 -16.52 -8.01 -13.66
CA ASN A 172 -16.12 -9.21 -14.38
C ASN A 172 -14.85 -8.94 -15.18
N ARG A 173 -13.83 -9.72 -14.96
CA ARG A 173 -12.49 -9.51 -15.51
C ARG A 173 -12.42 -9.66 -17.04
N ASP A 174 -13.33 -10.43 -17.63
CA ASP A 174 -13.35 -10.66 -19.06
C ASP A 174 -14.20 -9.61 -19.79
N SER A 175 -15.41 -9.31 -19.30
CA SER A 175 -16.35 -8.39 -19.96
C SER A 175 -16.21 -6.92 -19.53
N GLY A 176 -15.69 -6.62 -18.36
CA GLY A 176 -15.69 -5.27 -17.78
C GLY A 176 -17.04 -4.84 -17.16
N GLU A 177 -18.01 -5.75 -17.09
CA GLU A 177 -19.32 -5.47 -16.48
C GLU A 177 -19.26 -5.50 -14.96
N ILE A 178 -19.98 -4.59 -14.30
CA ILE A 178 -20.11 -4.57 -12.84
C ILE A 178 -21.03 -5.74 -12.42
N VAL A 179 -20.47 -6.68 -11.67
CA VAL A 179 -21.16 -7.88 -11.17
C VAL A 179 -21.97 -7.55 -9.91
N TRP A 180 -21.37 -6.76 -9.00
CA TRP A 180 -22.03 -6.23 -7.82
C TRP A 180 -21.46 -4.87 -7.43
N ASP A 181 -22.31 -4.07 -6.76
CA ASP A 181 -22.04 -2.72 -6.30
C ASP A 181 -22.66 -2.57 -4.90
N LYS A 182 -21.86 -2.24 -3.89
CA LYS A 182 -22.29 -2.17 -2.49
C LYS A 182 -21.83 -0.87 -1.82
N GLN A 183 -22.76 -0.17 -1.19
CA GLN A 183 -22.46 0.96 -0.31
C GLN A 183 -21.95 0.43 1.02
N VAL A 184 -20.67 0.52 1.30
CA VAL A 184 -19.99 -0.03 2.49
C VAL A 184 -19.65 1.07 3.49
N ALA A 185 -19.00 2.16 3.06
CA ALA A 185 -18.74 3.33 3.90
C ALA A 185 -19.88 4.35 3.73
N LYS A 186 -20.39 4.88 4.85
CA LYS A 186 -21.50 5.83 4.90
C LYS A 186 -21.13 7.02 5.77
N ALA A 187 -22.00 8.02 5.86
CA ALA A 187 -21.90 8.98 6.94
C ALA A 187 -22.12 8.25 8.27
N ASN A 188 -21.24 8.49 9.24
CA ASN A 188 -21.40 7.92 10.58
C ASN A 188 -22.58 8.58 11.32
N GLU A 189 -22.91 8.06 12.50
CA GLU A 189 -23.98 8.57 13.35
C GLU A 189 -23.84 10.05 13.76
N PHE A 190 -22.65 10.64 13.56
CA PHE A 190 -22.37 12.07 13.83
C PHE A 190 -22.34 12.93 12.56
N GLY A 191 -22.80 12.39 11.42
CA GLY A 191 -22.86 13.06 10.13
C GLY A 191 -21.53 13.23 9.42
N THR A 192 -20.45 12.61 9.92
CA THR A 192 -19.15 12.65 9.25
C THR A 192 -19.05 11.55 8.20
N LYS A 193 -18.64 11.92 6.99
CA LYS A 193 -18.52 10.99 5.87
C LYS A 193 -17.31 10.08 6.07
N GLU A 194 -17.54 8.78 6.03
CA GLU A 194 -16.47 7.77 5.96
C GLU A 194 -15.93 7.68 4.53
N ARG A 195 -14.67 7.25 4.40
CA ARG A 195 -13.98 7.12 3.11
C ARG A 195 -13.10 5.89 3.10
N MET A 196 -13.02 5.25 1.94
CA MET A 196 -12.13 4.10 1.72
C MET A 196 -11.02 4.51 0.74
N ASN A 197 -9.79 4.57 1.21
CA ASN A 197 -8.64 4.99 0.40
C ASN A 197 -7.53 3.92 0.34
N SER A 198 -7.59 2.86 1.15
CA SER A 198 -6.71 1.69 1.00
C SER A 198 -7.08 0.91 -0.26
N ALA A 199 -6.13 0.24 -0.90
CA ALA A 199 -6.49 -0.80 -1.86
C ALA A 199 -7.16 -1.96 -1.13
N PRO A 200 -8.18 -2.62 -1.71
CA PRO A 200 -8.71 -3.85 -1.16
C PRO A 200 -7.65 -4.95 -1.21
N ILE A 201 -7.75 -5.93 -0.31
CA ILE A 201 -7.00 -7.18 -0.40
C ILE A 201 -7.97 -8.35 -0.34
N THR A 202 -7.76 -9.36 -1.17
CA THR A 202 -8.61 -10.55 -1.20
C THR A 202 -7.92 -11.71 -0.49
N ALA A 203 -8.63 -12.38 0.41
CA ALA A 203 -8.12 -13.55 1.13
C ALA A 203 -9.26 -14.48 1.56
N GLU A 204 -9.08 -15.78 1.42
CA GLU A 204 -10.04 -16.82 1.85
C GLU A 204 -11.50 -16.55 1.39
N GLY A 205 -11.66 -16.12 0.13
CA GLY A 205 -12.97 -15.80 -0.44
C GLY A 205 -13.61 -14.49 0.04
N LYS A 206 -12.84 -13.65 0.70
CA LYS A 206 -13.28 -12.36 1.22
C LYS A 206 -12.54 -11.21 0.58
N VAL A 207 -13.20 -10.07 0.53
CA VAL A 207 -12.60 -8.76 0.21
C VAL A 207 -12.48 -7.99 1.52
N LEU A 208 -11.27 -7.58 1.85
CA LEU A 208 -10.98 -6.78 3.03
C LEU A 208 -10.89 -5.32 2.63
N VAL A 209 -11.70 -4.48 3.24
CA VAL A 209 -11.81 -3.04 2.98
C VAL A 209 -11.84 -2.25 4.27
N ALA A 210 -11.33 -1.01 4.25
CA ALA A 210 -11.16 -0.24 5.46
C ALA A 210 -11.57 1.23 5.32
N ASN A 211 -12.03 1.83 6.43
CA ASN A 211 -12.26 3.26 6.54
C ASN A 211 -10.97 4.00 6.90
N GLY A 212 -10.53 4.86 5.99
CA GLY A 212 -9.35 5.70 6.16
C GLY A 212 -9.64 7.14 6.59
N ALA A 213 -10.89 7.50 6.93
CA ALA A 213 -11.28 8.87 7.25
C ALA A 213 -11.08 9.26 8.72
N GLY A 214 -10.12 8.66 9.44
CA GLY A 214 -9.87 8.90 10.86
C GLY A 214 -9.79 10.38 11.22
N ASP A 215 -8.92 11.13 10.54
CA ASP A 215 -8.78 12.60 10.70
C ASP A 215 -10.09 13.37 10.54
N GLY A 216 -11.03 12.79 9.81
CA GLY A 216 -12.38 13.32 9.63
C GLY A 216 -13.22 13.34 10.89
N GLY A 217 -12.76 12.71 11.97
CA GLY A 217 -13.58 12.48 13.15
C GLY A 217 -14.52 11.30 12.93
N THR A 218 -14.03 10.24 12.32
CA THR A 218 -14.72 8.93 12.24
C THR A 218 -13.97 7.92 13.09
N ARG A 219 -14.60 6.81 13.39
CA ARG A 219 -13.93 5.64 13.93
C ARG A 219 -13.37 4.81 12.77
N GLY A 220 -12.08 4.56 12.75
CA GLY A 220 -11.48 3.61 11.82
C GLY A 220 -12.13 2.23 11.94
N TRP A 221 -12.31 1.53 10.82
CA TRP A 221 -12.81 0.16 10.81
C TRP A 221 -12.21 -0.64 9.66
N LEU A 222 -12.16 -1.97 9.86
CA LEU A 222 -11.84 -2.97 8.85
C LEU A 222 -13.05 -3.89 8.70
N ALA A 223 -13.44 -4.20 7.45
CA ALA A 223 -14.53 -5.09 7.15
C ALA A 223 -14.13 -6.19 6.17
N GLY A 224 -14.68 -7.36 6.35
CA GLY A 224 -14.62 -8.48 5.41
C GLY A 224 -15.93 -8.63 4.67
N LEU A 225 -15.90 -8.53 3.35
CA LEU A 225 -17.04 -8.76 2.48
C LEU A 225 -16.88 -10.12 1.79
N ASP A 226 -17.98 -10.79 1.52
CA ASP A 226 -18.00 -11.96 0.65
C ASP A 226 -17.59 -11.54 -0.78
N ALA A 227 -16.56 -12.17 -1.35
CA ALA A 227 -16.00 -11.74 -2.63
C ALA A 227 -16.97 -11.94 -3.82
N ARG A 228 -17.92 -12.87 -3.72
CA ARG A 228 -18.88 -13.16 -4.81
C ARG A 228 -20.10 -12.26 -4.78
N THR A 229 -20.52 -11.83 -3.59
CA THR A 229 -21.80 -11.09 -3.42
C THR A 229 -21.63 -9.67 -2.94
N GLY A 230 -20.42 -9.31 -2.42
CA GLY A 230 -20.17 -8.02 -1.79
C GLY A 230 -20.86 -7.84 -0.42
N ASN A 231 -21.53 -8.87 0.11
CA ASN A 231 -22.22 -8.76 1.39
C ASN A 231 -21.20 -8.72 2.53
N GLU A 232 -21.41 -7.80 3.49
CA GLU A 232 -20.56 -7.69 4.66
C GLU A 232 -20.75 -8.90 5.58
N LEU A 233 -19.64 -9.57 5.90
CA LEU A 233 -19.60 -10.74 6.77
C LEU A 233 -19.26 -10.36 8.21
N TRP A 234 -18.36 -9.38 8.38
CA TRP A 234 -17.93 -8.87 9.67
C TRP A 234 -17.33 -7.46 9.53
N ARG A 235 -17.35 -6.71 10.65
CA ARG A 235 -16.70 -5.42 10.80
C ARG A 235 -16.07 -5.29 12.19
N TRP A 236 -14.82 -4.84 12.22
CA TRP A 236 -14.09 -4.51 13.43
C TRP A 236 -13.77 -3.01 13.45
N TYR A 237 -13.85 -2.39 14.63
CA TYR A 237 -13.56 -0.97 14.80
C TYR A 237 -12.24 -0.77 15.56
N ALA A 238 -11.36 0.10 15.05
CA ALA A 238 -10.09 0.46 15.68
C ALA A 238 -10.28 1.23 17.00
N ILE A 239 -11.39 1.95 17.15
CA ILE A 239 -11.72 2.65 18.38
C ILE A 239 -12.87 1.90 19.07
N PRO A 240 -12.63 1.30 20.24
CA PRO A 240 -13.65 0.54 20.96
C PRO A 240 -14.72 1.45 21.55
N LYS A 241 -15.96 0.94 21.64
CA LYS A 241 -17.03 1.55 22.42
C LYS A 241 -16.81 1.31 23.91
N PRO A 242 -17.37 2.15 24.80
CA PRO A 242 -17.34 1.89 26.23
C PRO A 242 -17.82 0.48 26.57
N GLY A 243 -17.01 -0.25 27.35
CA GLY A 243 -17.25 -1.65 27.71
C GLY A 243 -16.67 -2.69 26.77
N GLU A 244 -16.20 -2.31 25.58
CA GLU A 244 -15.42 -3.18 24.70
C GLU A 244 -13.94 -3.23 25.16
N PRO A 245 -13.19 -4.33 24.91
CA PRO A 245 -11.77 -4.41 25.23
C PRO A 245 -10.96 -3.26 24.62
N GLY A 246 -10.12 -2.61 25.43
CA GLY A 246 -9.33 -1.44 25.05
C GLY A 246 -10.00 -0.10 25.32
N SER A 247 -11.31 -0.07 25.60
CA SER A 247 -12.04 1.18 25.90
C SER A 247 -11.58 1.86 27.19
N GLU A 248 -11.01 1.11 28.13
CA GLU A 248 -10.45 1.62 29.38
C GLU A 248 -9.21 2.52 29.16
N THR A 249 -8.64 2.51 27.97
CA THR A 249 -7.52 3.37 27.58
C THR A 249 -7.97 4.73 27.05
N TRP A 250 -9.28 4.96 26.91
CA TRP A 250 -9.90 6.24 26.59
C TRP A 250 -10.50 6.83 27.85
N LYS A 251 -9.70 7.63 28.56
CA LYS A 251 -10.01 8.11 29.93
C LYS A 251 -10.67 9.49 29.94
N ASP A 252 -11.07 10.00 28.80
CA ASP A 252 -11.72 11.30 28.66
C ASP A 252 -13.17 11.30 29.18
N LYS A 253 -13.67 12.52 29.44
CA LYS A 253 -15.07 12.77 29.83
C LYS A 253 -15.92 13.33 28.68
N ASN A 254 -15.32 13.45 27.48
CA ASN A 254 -15.91 14.15 26.33
C ASN A 254 -16.40 13.17 25.25
N ASN A 255 -16.40 11.87 25.54
CA ASN A 255 -16.70 10.82 24.56
C ASN A 255 -15.84 10.93 23.28
N ALA A 256 -14.56 11.22 23.43
CA ALA A 256 -13.62 11.36 22.31
C ALA A 256 -13.59 10.10 21.42
N TRP A 257 -13.85 8.92 21.98
CA TRP A 257 -13.96 7.66 21.25
C TRP A 257 -14.94 7.72 20.06
N LYS A 258 -16.01 8.54 20.14
CA LYS A 258 -17.02 8.68 19.07
C LYS A 258 -16.42 9.16 17.75
N THR A 259 -15.41 9.99 17.83
CA THR A 259 -14.67 10.57 16.69
C THR A 259 -13.18 10.24 16.76
N GLY A 260 -12.84 9.15 17.42
CA GLY A 260 -11.51 8.87 17.95
C GLY A 260 -10.39 8.58 16.93
N GLY A 261 -10.67 8.58 15.63
CA GLY A 261 -9.64 8.38 14.61
C GLY A 261 -9.33 6.91 14.33
N GLY A 262 -8.05 6.54 14.34
CA GLY A 262 -7.61 5.18 14.08
C GLY A 262 -7.89 4.69 12.64
N GLY A 263 -7.86 5.58 11.66
CA GLY A 263 -8.17 5.25 10.26
C GLY A 263 -7.19 4.23 9.67
N LEU A 264 -7.69 3.27 8.89
CA LEU A 264 -6.88 2.26 8.20
C LEU A 264 -6.82 2.62 6.71
N TRP A 265 -5.99 3.59 6.37
CA TRP A 265 -5.98 4.17 5.02
C TRP A 265 -4.87 3.63 4.11
N GLN A 266 -4.09 2.65 4.56
CA GLN A 266 -3.16 1.86 3.74
C GLN A 266 -3.55 0.38 3.81
N THR A 267 -3.19 -0.38 2.77
CA THR A 267 -3.54 -1.79 2.62
C THR A 267 -2.71 -2.65 3.57
N GLY A 268 -3.37 -3.59 4.24
CA GLY A 268 -2.73 -4.58 5.11
C GLY A 268 -2.05 -5.72 4.37
N SER A 269 -1.49 -6.63 5.12
CA SER A 269 -0.93 -7.92 4.66
C SER A 269 -1.79 -9.10 5.14
N TYR A 270 -1.52 -10.28 4.60
CA TYR A 270 -2.22 -11.49 4.98
C TYR A 270 -1.24 -12.65 5.26
N ASP A 271 -1.38 -13.29 6.40
CA ASP A 271 -0.65 -14.52 6.74
C ASP A 271 -1.54 -15.75 6.46
N PRO A 272 -1.31 -16.49 5.36
CA PRO A 272 -2.12 -17.65 5.02
C PRO A 272 -1.91 -18.83 5.96
N VAL A 273 -0.82 -18.86 6.72
CA VAL A 273 -0.53 -19.94 7.69
C VAL A 273 -1.41 -19.79 8.93
N ASN A 274 -1.42 -18.58 9.50
CA ASN A 274 -2.18 -18.29 10.71
C ASN A 274 -3.60 -17.79 10.40
N LYS A 275 -3.93 -17.54 9.12
CA LYS A 275 -5.19 -16.93 8.65
C LYS A 275 -5.47 -15.56 9.29
N LEU A 276 -4.41 -14.78 9.48
CA LEU A 276 -4.47 -13.45 10.05
C LEU A 276 -4.29 -12.39 8.98
N THR A 277 -5.18 -11.40 8.96
CA THR A 277 -4.95 -10.16 8.23
C THR A 277 -4.37 -9.12 9.18
N ILE A 278 -3.24 -8.50 8.79
CA ILE A 278 -2.47 -7.59 9.64
C ILE A 278 -2.50 -6.20 9.03
N TRP A 279 -2.99 -5.23 9.80
CA TRP A 279 -3.19 -3.85 9.36
C TRP A 279 -2.59 -2.87 10.35
N GLY A 280 -2.14 -1.72 9.84
CA GLY A 280 -1.79 -0.59 10.66
C GLY A 280 -2.99 0.32 10.91
N THR A 281 -3.04 0.95 12.07
CA THR A 281 -4.04 1.94 12.43
C THR A 281 -3.44 3.33 12.55
N GLY A 282 -4.22 4.33 12.18
CA GLY A 282 -3.84 5.72 12.22
C GLY A 282 -3.85 6.33 13.62
N ASN A 283 -3.56 7.61 13.65
CA ASN A 283 -3.50 8.46 14.84
C ASN A 283 -4.85 8.55 15.57
N PRO A 284 -4.82 8.85 16.87
CA PRO A 284 -6.03 9.24 17.60
C PRO A 284 -6.47 10.66 17.24
N VAL A 285 -7.76 10.94 17.38
CA VAL A 285 -8.35 12.27 17.14
C VAL A 285 -8.99 12.80 18.45
N PRO A 286 -8.73 14.06 18.83
CA PRO A 286 -7.97 15.15 18.15
C PRO A 286 -6.47 14.86 18.05
N GLN A 287 -5.86 15.08 16.88
CA GLN A 287 -4.48 14.68 16.59
C GLN A 287 -3.46 15.32 17.56
N TYR A 288 -3.55 16.64 17.77
CA TYR A 288 -2.53 17.44 18.44
C TYR A 288 -2.89 17.84 19.88
N ASP A 289 -3.95 17.25 20.45
CA ASP A 289 -4.41 17.54 21.82
C ASP A 289 -4.61 16.26 22.63
N PRO A 290 -3.53 15.61 23.06
CA PRO A 290 -3.61 14.39 23.86
C PRO A 290 -4.27 14.60 25.21
N GLN A 291 -4.25 15.84 25.75
CA GLN A 291 -4.88 16.19 27.03
C GLN A 291 -6.41 16.15 26.96
N SER A 292 -7.01 16.21 25.76
CA SER A 292 -8.45 16.06 25.58
C SER A 292 -8.90 14.60 25.45
N ARG A 293 -7.96 13.68 25.29
CA ARG A 293 -8.17 12.23 25.19
C ARG A 293 -7.12 11.46 26.01
N PRO A 294 -7.07 11.66 27.33
CA PRO A 294 -6.09 11.00 28.19
C PRO A 294 -6.16 9.47 28.08
N GLY A 295 -5.06 8.81 28.35
CA GLY A 295 -4.84 7.38 28.22
C GLY A 295 -4.16 7.01 26.89
N ASP A 296 -3.85 5.73 26.70
CA ASP A 296 -3.08 5.23 25.56
C ASP A 296 -3.84 5.26 24.22
N ASN A 297 -5.18 5.36 24.26
CA ASN A 297 -6.09 5.44 23.10
C ASN A 297 -6.01 4.22 22.17
N LEU A 298 -6.16 3.00 22.71
CA LEU A 298 -6.23 1.79 21.90
C LEU A 298 -7.42 1.84 20.92
N TYR A 299 -7.27 1.34 19.68
CA TYR A 299 -6.09 0.70 19.07
C TYR A 299 -5.48 1.64 18.03
N THR A 300 -5.26 2.90 18.34
CA THR A 300 -4.57 3.85 17.45
C THR A 300 -3.07 3.57 17.43
N ASN A 301 -2.38 4.00 16.36
CA ASN A 301 -0.92 3.86 16.18
C ASN A 301 -0.42 2.42 16.42
N SER A 302 -1.15 1.44 15.90
CA SER A 302 -0.94 0.03 16.22
C SER A 302 -0.86 -0.84 14.96
N ALA A 303 -0.14 -1.95 15.07
CA ALA A 303 -0.44 -3.13 14.25
C ALA A 303 -1.58 -3.90 14.91
N VAL A 304 -2.55 -4.32 14.13
CA VAL A 304 -3.66 -5.17 14.56
C VAL A 304 -3.76 -6.39 13.66
N ALA A 305 -3.88 -7.57 14.25
CA ALA A 305 -4.08 -8.82 13.52
C ALA A 305 -5.46 -9.40 13.82
N LEU A 306 -6.25 -9.56 12.78
CA LEU A 306 -7.59 -10.09 12.88
C LEU A 306 -7.68 -11.46 12.18
N ASP A 307 -8.42 -12.37 12.76
CA ASP A 307 -8.81 -13.60 12.07
C ASP A 307 -9.63 -13.24 10.83
N VAL A 308 -9.15 -13.64 9.66
CA VAL A 308 -9.73 -13.25 8.37
C VAL A 308 -11.18 -13.75 8.19
N ASN A 309 -11.56 -14.83 8.86
CA ASN A 309 -12.87 -15.43 8.73
C ASN A 309 -13.93 -14.77 9.62
N THR A 310 -13.51 -14.29 10.79
CA THR A 310 -14.46 -13.81 11.82
C THR A 310 -14.33 -12.32 12.12
N GLY A 311 -13.25 -11.66 11.70
CA GLY A 311 -12.95 -10.27 12.05
C GLY A 311 -12.56 -10.07 13.52
N LYS A 312 -12.37 -11.14 14.28
CA LYS A 312 -11.96 -11.04 15.68
C LYS A 312 -10.49 -10.62 15.79
N LEU A 313 -10.22 -9.62 16.66
CA LEU A 313 -8.86 -9.23 17.01
C LEU A 313 -8.18 -10.38 17.74
N VAL A 314 -7.02 -10.83 17.24
CA VAL A 314 -6.21 -11.91 17.81
C VAL A 314 -5.07 -11.33 18.63
N TRP A 315 -4.36 -10.34 18.07
CA TRP A 315 -3.32 -9.61 18.78
C TRP A 315 -3.20 -8.19 18.23
N TYR A 316 -2.56 -7.32 19.03
CA TYR A 316 -2.16 -5.98 18.62
C TYR A 316 -0.80 -5.61 19.22
N TYR A 317 -0.13 -4.65 18.61
CA TYR A 317 1.04 -3.99 19.15
C TYR A 317 0.93 -2.49 18.89
N GLN A 318 0.86 -1.67 19.93
CA GLN A 318 0.81 -0.21 19.80
C GLN A 318 2.22 0.37 19.79
N TYR A 319 2.59 1.06 18.71
CA TYR A 319 3.91 1.66 18.52
C TYR A 319 4.07 2.97 19.30
N LEU A 320 3.01 3.77 19.35
CA LEU A 320 3.02 5.09 19.97
C LEU A 320 1.75 5.33 20.80
N PRO A 321 1.76 5.04 22.11
CA PRO A 321 0.66 5.38 23.02
C PRO A 321 0.46 6.89 23.13
N ASN A 322 -0.80 7.37 23.14
CA ASN A 322 -1.16 8.77 23.38
C ASN A 322 -0.46 9.77 22.43
N ASP A 323 -0.43 9.47 21.13
CA ASP A 323 0.22 10.29 20.10
C ASP A 323 -0.25 11.76 20.13
N SER A 324 0.65 12.68 19.80
CA SER A 324 0.38 14.12 19.63
C SER A 324 1.03 14.74 18.39
N TRP A 325 1.56 13.91 17.48
CA TRP A 325 2.29 14.33 16.30
C TRP A 325 1.59 13.99 14.99
N ASP A 326 0.46 13.22 15.04
CA ASP A 326 -0.20 12.73 13.84
C ASP A 326 0.65 11.67 13.11
N TRP A 327 1.37 10.85 13.88
CA TRP A 327 2.21 9.80 13.32
C TRP A 327 1.45 8.48 13.19
N ASP A 328 0.56 8.44 12.17
CA ASP A 328 -0.12 7.19 11.81
C ASP A 328 0.84 6.02 11.64
N GLU A 329 0.51 4.87 12.15
CA GLU A 329 1.29 3.65 11.95
C GLU A 329 0.64 2.69 10.94
N ILE A 330 0.05 3.29 9.88
CA ILE A 330 -0.64 2.57 8.80
C ILE A 330 0.31 2.00 7.74
N GLY A 331 1.59 2.31 7.79
CA GLY A 331 2.57 1.85 6.81
C GLY A 331 2.54 0.33 6.61
N ILE A 332 3.20 -0.13 5.57
CA ILE A 332 3.20 -1.56 5.21
C ILE A 332 3.83 -2.41 6.33
N HIS A 333 3.13 -3.46 6.70
CA HIS A 333 3.58 -4.50 7.63
C HIS A 333 4.03 -5.71 6.81
N MET A 334 5.34 -5.82 6.57
CA MET A 334 5.92 -6.87 5.72
C MET A 334 6.02 -8.19 6.50
N LEU A 335 5.56 -9.30 5.91
CA LEU A 335 5.67 -10.64 6.51
C LEU A 335 6.79 -11.42 5.84
N TYR A 336 7.76 -11.86 6.62
CA TYR A 336 8.92 -12.58 6.12
C TYR A 336 9.53 -13.48 7.20
N ASP A 337 10.46 -14.32 6.77
CA ASP A 337 11.26 -15.14 7.66
C ASP A 337 12.67 -14.53 7.77
N VAL A 338 13.22 -14.46 8.97
CA VAL A 338 14.54 -13.87 9.24
C VAL A 338 15.29 -14.67 10.31
N SER A 339 16.62 -14.75 10.18
CA SER A 339 17.47 -15.32 11.22
C SER A 339 17.70 -14.26 12.31
N VAL A 340 17.22 -14.55 13.53
CA VAL A 340 17.47 -13.73 14.71
C VAL A 340 18.25 -14.59 15.72
N ASN A 341 19.46 -14.18 16.06
CA ASN A 341 20.36 -14.94 16.97
C ASN A 341 20.58 -16.40 16.56
N GLY A 342 20.60 -16.67 15.24
CA GLY A 342 20.81 -18.02 14.69
C GLY A 342 19.53 -18.86 14.52
N GLU A 343 18.38 -18.38 14.97
CA GLU A 343 17.08 -19.05 14.82
C GLU A 343 16.24 -18.40 13.73
N MET A 344 15.66 -19.19 12.82
CA MET A 344 14.71 -18.70 11.83
C MET A 344 13.37 -18.38 12.50
N ARG A 345 12.94 -17.13 12.41
CA ARG A 345 11.69 -16.65 12.99
C ARG A 345 10.75 -16.10 11.93
N LYS A 346 9.49 -16.41 12.07
CA LYS A 346 8.40 -15.86 11.27
C LYS A 346 7.97 -14.53 11.86
N VAL A 347 8.30 -13.45 11.16
CA VAL A 347 8.14 -12.10 11.71
C VAL A 347 7.30 -11.19 10.82
N MET A 348 6.92 -10.09 11.40
CA MET A 348 6.38 -8.92 10.75
C MET A 348 7.34 -7.76 10.96
N GLY A 349 7.78 -7.11 9.88
CA GLY A 349 8.64 -5.93 9.90
C GLY A 349 7.90 -4.67 9.48
N HIS A 350 8.19 -3.55 10.14
CA HIS A 350 7.53 -2.27 9.88
C HIS A 350 8.48 -1.09 10.05
N PHE A 351 8.56 -0.23 9.03
CA PHE A 351 9.15 1.10 9.14
C PHE A 351 8.09 2.05 9.70
N ALA A 352 8.18 2.35 10.98
CA ALA A 352 7.20 3.20 11.66
C ALA A 352 7.45 4.69 11.41
N ARG A 353 6.39 5.50 11.34
CA ARG A 353 6.49 6.96 11.20
C ARG A 353 7.28 7.60 12.34
N ASN A 354 7.26 6.98 13.51
CA ASN A 354 7.98 7.44 14.68
C ASN A 354 9.52 7.36 14.59
N GLY A 355 10.06 6.83 13.48
CA GLY A 355 11.49 6.78 13.16
C GLY A 355 12.21 5.48 13.48
N PHE A 356 11.50 4.48 13.97
CA PHE A 356 12.06 3.16 14.27
C PHE A 356 11.57 2.09 13.30
N TYR A 357 12.45 1.13 13.00
CA TYR A 357 12.07 -0.14 12.40
C TYR A 357 11.75 -1.14 13.51
N TYR A 358 10.59 -1.76 13.43
CA TYR A 358 10.15 -2.78 14.39
C TYR A 358 10.09 -4.15 13.74
N THR A 359 10.48 -5.17 14.49
CA THR A 359 10.26 -6.58 14.15
C THR A 359 9.43 -7.21 15.26
N LEU A 360 8.27 -7.73 14.89
CA LEU A 360 7.36 -8.44 15.81
C LEU A 360 7.19 -9.88 15.36
N ASP A 361 6.91 -10.78 16.29
CA ASP A 361 6.46 -12.13 15.99
C ASP A 361 5.08 -12.07 15.33
N ARG A 362 4.94 -12.59 14.09
CA ARG A 362 3.70 -12.40 13.32
C ARG A 362 2.53 -13.24 13.80
N ALA A 363 2.77 -14.27 14.66
CA ALA A 363 1.71 -15.11 15.19
C ALA A 363 1.01 -14.50 16.41
N ASN A 364 1.73 -13.67 17.20
CA ASN A 364 1.23 -13.18 18.48
C ASN A 364 1.52 -11.70 18.78
N GLY A 365 2.19 -10.99 17.86
CA GLY A 365 2.51 -9.56 18.00
C GLY A 365 3.59 -9.22 19.02
N SER A 366 4.28 -10.20 19.62
CA SER A 366 5.32 -9.92 20.60
C SER A 366 6.52 -9.23 19.94
N PHE A 367 7.08 -8.23 20.66
CA PHE A 367 8.26 -7.50 20.21
C PHE A 367 9.49 -8.41 20.17
N VAL A 368 10.19 -8.42 19.05
CA VAL A 368 11.42 -9.17 18.85
C VAL A 368 12.63 -8.27 18.94
N LYS A 369 12.61 -7.17 18.18
CA LYS A 369 13.70 -6.19 18.15
C LYS A 369 13.25 -4.93 17.43
N GLY A 370 13.93 -3.80 17.68
CA GLY A 370 13.72 -2.53 16.97
C GLY A 370 14.99 -1.71 16.92
N GLY A 371 15.05 -0.77 15.97
CA GLY A 371 16.19 0.14 15.83
C GLY A 371 15.83 1.38 15.04
N GLN A 372 16.49 2.50 15.34
CA GLN A 372 16.31 3.76 14.62
C GLN A 372 16.74 3.61 13.16
N TYR A 373 15.93 4.15 12.24
CA TYR A 373 16.31 4.21 10.83
C TYR A 373 16.36 5.64 10.27
N VAL A 374 15.69 6.61 10.90
CA VAL A 374 15.78 8.03 10.51
C VAL A 374 17.08 8.67 10.99
N ASN A 375 17.50 9.76 10.33
CA ASN A 375 18.73 10.48 10.72
C ASN A 375 18.55 11.22 12.06
N ASP A 376 17.46 11.99 12.17
CA ASP A 376 17.17 12.83 13.34
C ASP A 376 15.99 12.28 14.13
N LEU A 377 16.21 12.09 15.44
CA LEU A 377 15.19 11.60 16.38
C LEU A 377 15.40 12.23 17.75
N ASN A 378 14.37 12.87 18.30
CA ASN A 378 14.49 13.55 19.59
C ASN A 378 13.27 13.41 20.51
N TRP A 379 12.18 12.76 20.07
CA TRP A 379 10.94 12.62 20.84
C TRP A 379 11.01 11.54 21.94
N THR A 380 11.97 10.65 21.85
CA THR A 380 12.32 9.62 22.86
C THR A 380 13.84 9.39 22.88
N LYS A 381 14.36 8.86 23.96
CA LYS A 381 15.77 8.44 24.11
C LYS A 381 16.02 7.06 23.49
N GLY A 382 14.99 6.38 23.00
CA GLY A 382 15.08 5.08 22.37
C GLY A 382 13.93 4.15 22.74
N LEU A 383 14.09 2.87 22.37
CA LEU A 383 13.11 1.83 22.67
C LEU A 383 13.60 0.96 23.83
N ASP A 384 12.70 0.62 24.72
CA ASP A 384 12.94 -0.43 25.73
C ASP A 384 13.24 -1.76 25.02
N PRO A 385 14.36 -2.43 25.30
CA PRO A 385 14.80 -3.59 24.55
C PRO A 385 13.93 -4.85 24.74
N LYS A 386 13.04 -4.85 25.73
CA LYS A 386 12.15 -6.00 26.01
C LYS A 386 10.77 -5.80 25.40
N THR A 387 10.27 -4.59 25.43
CA THR A 387 8.90 -4.27 25.03
C THR A 387 8.80 -3.52 23.72
N GLY A 388 9.89 -2.87 23.26
CA GLY A 388 9.88 -1.98 22.11
C GLY A 388 9.10 -0.68 22.31
N LYS A 389 8.62 -0.41 23.53
CA LYS A 389 7.98 0.87 23.85
C LYS A 389 9.04 1.97 23.99
N PRO A 390 8.68 3.25 23.79
CA PRO A 390 9.59 4.35 24.12
C PRO A 390 10.06 4.25 25.58
N ILE A 391 11.33 4.55 25.83
CA ILE A 391 11.92 4.41 27.19
C ILE A 391 11.17 5.24 28.24
N GLU A 392 10.63 6.39 27.84
CA GLU A 392 9.88 7.30 28.72
C GLU A 392 8.41 6.89 28.91
N TYR A 393 7.93 5.83 28.23
CA TYR A 393 6.55 5.38 28.37
C TYR A 393 6.26 4.91 29.80
N ASP A 394 5.26 5.53 30.43
CA ASP A 394 4.76 5.14 31.75
C ASP A 394 3.24 4.83 31.69
N PRO A 395 2.80 3.57 31.84
CA PRO A 395 1.39 3.20 31.77
C PRO A 395 0.52 3.81 32.88
N LYS A 396 1.11 4.45 33.87
CA LYS A 396 0.39 5.14 34.96
C LYS A 396 0.01 6.56 34.58
N LEU A 397 0.65 7.14 33.56
CA LEU A 397 0.35 8.50 33.12
C LEU A 397 -0.86 8.52 32.19
N ASP A 398 -1.79 9.43 32.44
CA ASP A 398 -2.93 9.69 31.58
C ASP A 398 -2.53 10.43 30.29
N VAL A 399 -1.48 11.27 30.37
CA VAL A 399 -0.86 11.95 29.23
C VAL A 399 0.63 11.64 29.28
N GLN A 400 1.12 10.98 28.24
CA GLN A 400 2.52 10.57 28.19
C GLN A 400 3.46 11.78 28.09
N ALA A 401 4.53 11.80 28.86
CA ALA A 401 5.48 12.92 28.85
C ALA A 401 6.48 12.84 27.69
N TYR A 402 7.00 11.64 27.39
CA TYR A 402 8.11 11.42 26.44
C TYR A 402 9.27 12.39 26.72
N VAL A 403 9.93 12.94 25.67
CA VAL A 403 10.90 14.03 25.84
C VAL A 403 10.13 15.36 25.79
N PRO A 404 10.02 16.10 26.93
CA PRO A 404 9.18 17.30 27.03
C PRO A 404 9.54 18.42 26.04
N GLU A 405 10.82 18.51 25.66
CA GLU A 405 11.32 19.51 24.70
C GLU A 405 10.84 19.24 23.27
N ALA A 406 10.47 18.02 22.97
CA ALA A 406 10.00 17.58 21.65
C ALA A 406 8.49 17.30 21.60
N ARG A 407 7.82 17.19 22.76
CA ARG A 407 6.40 16.87 22.81
C ARG A 407 5.52 18.12 22.78
N PRO A 408 4.67 18.31 21.76
CA PRO A 408 3.73 19.44 21.74
C PRO A 408 2.52 19.13 22.65
N LEU A 409 2.40 19.86 23.72
CA LEU A 409 1.23 19.88 24.60
C LEU A 409 0.58 21.24 24.62
N ARG A 410 -0.70 21.30 25.00
CA ARG A 410 -1.47 22.54 25.12
C ARG A 410 -0.80 23.46 26.14
N GLY A 411 -0.47 24.68 25.73
CA GLY A 411 0.12 25.69 26.59
C GLY A 411 1.65 25.68 26.69
N ASP A 412 2.33 24.70 26.10
CA ASP A 412 3.80 24.58 26.20
C ASP A 412 4.58 25.45 25.20
N GLY A 413 3.88 26.20 24.32
CA GLY A 413 4.51 26.93 23.23
C GLY A 413 5.00 26.01 22.11
N THR A 414 5.87 26.55 21.24
CA THR A 414 6.40 25.81 20.09
C THR A 414 7.43 24.77 20.53
N LYS A 415 7.25 23.53 20.09
CA LYS A 415 8.19 22.41 20.28
C LYS A 415 8.73 21.93 18.95
N ARG A 416 10.00 21.57 18.90
CA ARG A 416 10.63 21.00 17.71
C ARG A 416 10.79 19.49 17.87
N SER A 417 10.16 18.74 16.96
CA SER A 417 10.19 17.27 16.96
C SER A 417 10.84 16.71 15.70
N CYS A 418 11.63 15.67 15.86
CA CYS A 418 12.20 14.84 14.82
C CYS A 418 11.79 13.37 15.07
N PRO A 419 11.34 12.64 14.05
CA PRO A 419 11.23 13.04 12.66
C PRO A 419 10.17 14.13 12.42
N THR A 420 10.03 14.53 11.13
CA THR A 420 9.04 15.55 10.68
C THR A 420 7.59 15.11 10.95
N TRP A 421 6.64 15.99 10.69
CA TRP A 421 5.20 15.69 10.82
C TRP A 421 4.73 14.51 9.95
N HIS A 422 5.37 14.26 8.80
CA HIS A 422 5.14 13.05 8.02
C HIS A 422 5.78 11.80 8.65
N GLY A 423 6.58 11.96 9.69
CA GLY A 423 7.39 10.89 10.25
C GLY A 423 8.55 10.54 9.32
N GLY A 424 9.02 9.31 9.38
CA GLY A 424 9.96 8.75 8.44
C GLY A 424 9.24 8.15 7.22
N VAL A 425 9.02 6.83 7.21
CA VAL A 425 8.15 6.15 6.24
C VAL A 425 6.70 6.27 6.70
N ALA A 426 5.82 6.84 5.89
CA ALA A 426 4.40 7.00 6.22
C ALA A 426 3.56 5.89 5.55
N HIS A 427 3.06 6.16 4.34
CA HIS A 427 2.18 5.24 3.60
C HIS A 427 2.89 4.54 2.44
N GLN A 428 4.12 4.93 2.17
CA GLN A 428 4.87 4.46 1.02
C GLN A 428 5.06 2.93 1.10
N PRO A 429 4.73 2.18 0.05
CA PRO A 429 5.05 0.76 -0.01
C PRO A 429 6.54 0.51 0.17
N THR A 430 6.87 -0.29 1.17
CA THR A 430 8.23 -0.74 1.48
C THR A 430 8.54 -2.05 0.80
N ALA A 431 9.80 -2.44 0.70
CA ALA A 431 10.21 -3.68 0.06
C ALA A 431 11.15 -4.49 0.95
N TYR A 432 11.22 -5.80 0.73
CA TYR A 432 12.11 -6.71 1.45
C TYR A 432 12.78 -7.70 0.50
N ASN A 433 14.09 -7.78 0.54
CA ASN A 433 14.86 -8.79 -0.19
C ASN A 433 15.08 -10.03 0.71
N PRO A 434 14.40 -11.16 0.46
CA PRO A 434 14.49 -12.33 1.31
C PRO A 434 15.84 -13.06 1.22
N VAL A 435 16.60 -12.85 0.15
CA VAL A 435 17.91 -13.47 -0.04
C VAL A 435 18.96 -12.75 0.77
N LYS A 436 18.91 -11.41 0.81
CA LYS A 436 19.88 -10.57 1.51
C LYS A 436 19.44 -10.18 2.93
N GLN A 437 18.17 -10.41 3.27
CA GLN A 437 17.53 -9.99 4.53
C GLN A 437 17.64 -8.47 4.75
N ILE A 438 17.40 -7.70 3.67
CA ILE A 438 17.41 -6.24 3.68
C ILE A 438 16.01 -5.72 3.40
N ALA A 439 15.52 -4.84 4.27
CA ALA A 439 14.30 -4.06 4.04
C ALA A 439 14.63 -2.68 3.47
N TYR A 440 13.75 -2.19 2.58
CA TYR A 440 13.91 -0.89 1.94
C TYR A 440 12.71 -0.01 2.27
N GLY A 441 12.96 1.12 2.91
CA GLY A 441 11.98 2.15 3.21
C GLY A 441 12.25 3.42 2.41
N VAL A 442 11.22 4.05 1.89
CA VAL A 442 11.29 5.36 1.24
C VAL A 442 10.37 6.32 1.98
N GLY A 443 10.78 7.58 2.17
CA GLY A 443 9.97 8.50 2.95
C GLY A 443 10.61 9.88 3.10
N ALA A 444 10.37 10.49 4.27
CA ALA A 444 10.86 11.80 4.64
C ALA A 444 11.90 11.73 5.76
N GLU A 445 12.78 12.72 5.77
CA GLU A 445 13.72 13.01 6.84
C GLU A 445 13.53 14.46 7.30
N GLY A 446 14.00 14.77 8.50
CA GLY A 446 14.03 16.11 9.06
C GLY A 446 13.15 16.28 10.29
N CYS A 447 12.79 17.52 10.57
CA CYS A 447 12.10 17.91 11.80
C CYS A 447 10.97 18.91 11.51
N SER A 448 10.03 19.02 12.43
CA SER A 448 8.95 20.01 12.38
C SER A 448 8.80 20.72 13.72
N SER A 449 8.42 21.99 13.67
CA SER A 449 8.03 22.78 14.83
C SER A 449 6.52 22.73 15.01
N TRP A 450 6.06 22.49 16.22
CA TRP A 450 4.66 22.26 16.56
C TRP A 450 4.18 23.21 17.65
N ASN A 451 2.94 23.70 17.51
CA ASN A 451 2.21 24.33 18.60
C ASN A 451 1.10 23.40 19.08
N GLY A 452 1.05 23.13 20.38
CA GLY A 452 -0.04 22.39 20.99
C GLY A 452 -1.36 23.15 20.83
N ALA A 453 -2.32 22.58 20.09
CA ALA A 453 -3.62 23.19 19.84
C ALA A 453 -4.69 22.59 20.78
N ALA A 454 -5.57 23.46 21.32
CA ALA A 454 -6.73 23.00 22.07
C ALA A 454 -7.82 22.47 21.13
N ALA A 455 -8.34 21.29 21.43
CA ALA A 455 -9.51 20.75 20.74
C ALA A 455 -10.80 21.32 21.32
N ALA A 456 -11.80 21.53 20.45
CA ALA A 456 -13.18 21.84 20.84
C ALA A 456 -14.09 20.64 20.54
N PHE A 457 -15.00 20.34 21.46
CA PHE A 457 -16.01 19.28 21.32
C PHE A 457 -17.41 19.88 21.20
N LYS A 458 -18.29 19.22 20.46
CA LYS A 458 -19.71 19.59 20.33
C LYS A 458 -20.48 19.14 21.57
N GLY A 459 -20.63 20.03 22.56
CA GLY A 459 -21.46 19.78 23.75
C GLY A 459 -21.07 18.51 24.55
N PRO A 460 -21.90 18.12 25.53
CA PRO A 460 -21.62 16.98 26.40
C PRO A 460 -21.72 15.61 25.73
N ASP A 461 -22.41 15.52 24.59
CA ASP A 461 -22.60 14.26 23.87
C ASP A 461 -21.41 13.89 22.97
N GLY A 462 -20.37 14.70 22.96
CA GLY A 462 -19.09 14.41 22.35
C GLY A 462 -19.10 14.45 20.82
N GLY A 463 -17.92 14.50 20.33
CA GLY A 463 -17.61 14.65 18.92
C GLY A 463 -16.81 15.93 18.70
N LEU A 464 -15.75 15.82 17.93
CA LEU A 464 -14.90 16.96 17.61
C LEU A 464 -15.68 18.03 16.86
N ASP A 465 -15.66 19.28 17.35
CA ASP A 465 -16.15 20.43 16.61
C ASP A 465 -15.10 20.91 15.62
N ARG A 466 -15.14 20.36 14.42
CA ARG A 466 -14.18 20.70 13.37
C ARG A 466 -14.19 22.16 12.94
N ALA A 467 -15.31 22.86 13.11
CA ALA A 467 -15.38 24.29 12.79
C ALA A 467 -14.57 25.15 13.76
N LYS A 468 -14.36 24.63 14.98
CA LYS A 468 -13.57 25.24 16.04
C LYS A 468 -12.19 24.59 16.24
N PHE A 469 -11.87 23.55 15.46
CA PHE A 469 -10.55 22.95 15.49
C PHE A 469 -9.58 23.93 14.84
N GLU A 470 -8.75 24.54 15.65
CA GLU A 470 -7.78 25.51 15.16
C GLU A 470 -6.84 24.90 14.12
N LYS A 471 -6.49 25.72 13.15
CA LYS A 471 -5.60 25.36 12.05
C LYS A 471 -4.32 24.76 12.61
N ARG A 472 -3.91 23.65 12.03
CA ARG A 472 -2.60 23.04 12.22
C ARG A 472 -1.52 24.11 12.18
N THR A 473 -0.81 24.29 13.27
CA THR A 473 0.35 25.16 13.29
C THR A 473 1.60 24.32 13.47
N TYR A 474 2.02 23.69 12.38
CA TYR A 474 3.37 23.14 12.28
C TYR A 474 4.09 23.75 11.09
N THR A 475 5.39 23.92 11.24
CA THR A 475 6.30 24.29 10.15
C THR A 475 7.37 23.22 10.03
N SER A 476 7.71 22.84 8.82
CA SER A 476 8.85 21.93 8.60
C SER A 476 10.12 22.76 8.51
N ASP A 477 11.00 22.59 9.51
CA ASP A 477 12.24 23.33 9.60
C ASP A 477 13.32 22.74 8.69
N LEU A 478 13.32 21.40 8.60
CA LEU A 478 14.19 20.61 7.73
C LEU A 478 13.33 19.49 7.15
N TYR A 479 13.28 19.37 5.82
CA TYR A 479 12.41 18.43 5.15
C TYR A 479 12.98 18.01 3.80
N TYR A 480 13.36 16.74 3.69
CA TYR A 480 13.92 16.14 2.49
C TYR A 480 13.50 14.66 2.42
N GLY A 481 13.79 13.99 1.32
CA GLY A 481 13.45 12.57 1.16
C GLY A 481 14.62 11.65 1.45
N SER A 482 14.31 10.38 1.69
CA SER A 482 15.34 9.34 1.74
C SER A 482 14.84 8.00 1.23
N ILE A 483 15.79 7.18 0.78
CA ILE A 483 15.66 5.75 0.65
C ILE A 483 16.67 5.09 1.58
N THR A 484 16.22 4.15 2.39
CA THR A 484 17.02 3.47 3.41
C THR A 484 17.05 1.97 3.14
N ALA A 485 18.23 1.37 3.10
CA ALA A 485 18.46 -0.07 3.19
C ALA A 485 18.74 -0.45 4.63
N TYR A 486 17.95 -1.33 5.20
CA TYR A 486 17.96 -1.71 6.60
C TYR A 486 18.21 -3.21 6.78
N ASP A 487 19.26 -3.58 7.50
CA ASP A 487 19.57 -4.95 7.88
C ASP A 487 18.59 -5.38 8.99
N VAL A 488 17.63 -6.25 8.63
CA VAL A 488 16.59 -6.65 9.58
C VAL A 488 17.07 -7.72 10.57
N ALA A 489 18.17 -8.41 10.29
CA ALA A 489 18.76 -9.37 11.22
C ALA A 489 19.54 -8.67 12.34
N ASN A 490 20.33 -7.65 11.98
CA ASN A 490 21.17 -6.91 12.92
C ASN A 490 20.53 -5.60 13.43
N HIS A 491 19.43 -5.15 12.83
CA HIS A 491 18.71 -3.91 13.15
C HIS A 491 19.57 -2.66 13.02
N LYS A 492 20.14 -2.46 11.85
CA LYS A 492 20.95 -1.28 11.52
C LYS A 492 20.73 -0.80 10.10
N VAL A 493 20.91 0.49 9.89
CA VAL A 493 20.99 1.08 8.56
C VAL A 493 22.28 0.60 7.88
N LEU A 494 22.17 0.01 6.68
CA LEU A 494 23.31 -0.38 5.85
C LEU A 494 23.72 0.74 4.92
N ALA A 495 22.73 1.35 4.28
CA ALA A 495 22.93 2.46 3.35
C ALA A 495 21.71 3.38 3.37
N LYS A 496 21.93 4.63 3.05
CA LYS A 496 20.87 5.63 2.88
C LYS A 496 21.26 6.60 1.78
N THR A 497 20.32 6.89 0.90
CA THR A 497 20.44 7.95 -0.11
C THR A 497 19.36 8.98 0.15
N VAL A 498 19.73 10.27 0.09
CA VAL A 498 18.81 11.38 0.29
C VAL A 498 18.38 11.98 -1.05
N THR A 499 17.20 12.56 -1.07
CA THR A 499 16.63 13.30 -2.20
C THR A 499 16.19 14.69 -1.74
N ASP A 500 16.13 15.65 -2.64
CA ASP A 500 15.77 17.05 -2.32
C ASP A 500 14.35 17.19 -1.73
N ILE A 501 13.45 16.25 -2.06
CA ILE A 501 12.06 16.23 -1.61
C ILE A 501 11.68 14.83 -1.12
N GLU A 502 10.68 14.77 -0.25
CA GLU A 502 10.09 13.51 0.23
C GLU A 502 9.74 12.55 -0.91
N ILE A 503 10.03 11.28 -0.74
CA ILE A 503 9.60 10.22 -1.66
C ILE A 503 8.21 9.74 -1.21
N ARG A 504 7.21 9.87 -2.08
CA ARG A 504 5.82 9.48 -1.79
C ARG A 504 5.34 8.25 -2.56
N SER A 505 6.17 7.67 -3.41
CA SER A 505 5.80 6.48 -4.17
C SER A 505 5.98 5.19 -3.35
N GLY A 506 7.04 4.50 -3.53
CA GLY A 506 7.38 3.26 -2.84
C GLY A 506 8.62 2.61 -3.43
N ALA A 507 9.09 1.55 -2.78
CA ALA A 507 10.21 0.75 -3.25
C ALA A 507 9.75 -0.56 -3.86
N THR A 508 10.48 -1.05 -4.86
CA THR A 508 10.35 -2.40 -5.43
C THR A 508 11.74 -2.96 -5.66
N VAL A 509 12.01 -4.12 -5.10
CA VAL A 509 13.32 -4.77 -5.18
C VAL A 509 13.28 -5.99 -6.08
N THR A 510 14.34 -6.24 -6.85
CA THR A 510 14.42 -7.36 -7.80
C THR A 510 15.64 -8.24 -7.60
N ALA A 511 15.56 -9.49 -8.06
CA ALA A 511 16.71 -10.40 -8.08
C ALA A 511 17.87 -9.92 -8.99
N GLY A 512 17.62 -8.91 -9.84
CA GLY A 512 18.68 -8.23 -10.62
C GLY A 512 19.59 -7.32 -9.79
N GLY A 513 19.40 -7.26 -8.47
CA GLY A 513 20.19 -6.43 -7.55
C GLY A 513 19.83 -4.95 -7.61
N LEU A 514 18.57 -4.64 -7.90
CA LEU A 514 18.07 -3.27 -8.08
C LEU A 514 16.91 -2.97 -7.12
N VAL A 515 16.89 -1.71 -6.65
CA VAL A 515 15.73 -1.11 -6.00
C VAL A 515 15.20 0.00 -6.90
N PHE A 516 13.96 -0.13 -7.34
CA PHE A 516 13.26 0.89 -8.10
C PHE A 516 12.39 1.76 -7.20
N SER A 517 12.33 3.05 -7.49
CA SER A 517 11.43 4.01 -6.88
C SER A 517 11.02 5.07 -7.90
N ALA A 518 10.06 5.92 -7.51
CA ALA A 518 9.61 7.03 -8.33
C ALA A 518 9.50 8.29 -7.47
N LEU A 519 9.89 9.44 -8.02
CA LEU A 519 10.00 10.69 -7.27
C LEU A 519 8.89 11.66 -7.66
N GLN A 520 8.53 12.54 -6.74
CA GLN A 520 7.45 13.52 -6.97
C GLN A 520 7.79 14.56 -8.05
N ASP A 521 9.04 14.72 -8.42
CA ASP A 521 9.52 15.59 -9.49
C ASP A 521 9.63 14.88 -10.86
N GLY A 522 9.00 13.70 -10.97
CA GLY A 522 8.84 12.97 -12.22
C GLY A 522 9.98 12.00 -12.57
N TRP A 523 10.94 11.78 -11.69
CA TRP A 523 12.00 10.80 -11.93
C TRP A 523 11.57 9.39 -11.54
N VAL A 524 11.73 8.45 -12.45
CA VAL A 524 11.80 7.01 -12.16
C VAL A 524 13.27 6.68 -11.98
N VAL A 525 13.60 6.01 -10.86
CA VAL A 525 15.01 5.79 -10.46
C VAL A 525 15.27 4.32 -10.14
N ALA A 526 16.49 3.88 -10.40
CA ALA A 526 17.01 2.58 -10.00
C ALA A 526 18.29 2.74 -9.19
N TYR A 527 18.34 2.12 -8.05
CA TYR A 527 19.49 2.07 -7.15
C TYR A 527 20.03 0.65 -7.06
N ASP A 528 21.34 0.56 -6.77
CA ASP A 528 21.95 -0.67 -6.28
C ASP A 528 21.31 -1.09 -4.94
N ASP A 529 20.99 -2.36 -4.78
CA ASP A 529 20.24 -2.87 -3.62
C ASP A 529 21.09 -3.06 -2.35
N GLU A 530 22.40 -2.79 -2.38
CA GLU A 530 23.27 -2.88 -1.19
C GLU A 530 23.75 -1.51 -0.70
N LYS A 531 24.21 -0.67 -1.62
CA LYS A 531 24.81 0.64 -1.33
C LYS A 531 23.89 1.81 -1.62
N LEU A 532 22.74 1.54 -2.25
CA LEU A 532 21.79 2.55 -2.72
C LEU A 532 22.44 3.62 -3.61
N GLN A 533 23.51 3.24 -4.34
CA GLN A 533 24.06 4.08 -5.39
C GLN A 533 23.07 4.15 -6.55
N GLU A 534 22.78 5.34 -7.04
CA GLU A 534 21.93 5.50 -8.22
C GLU A 534 22.66 4.98 -9.46
N LEU A 535 21.98 4.09 -10.21
CA LEU A 535 22.50 3.46 -11.43
C LEU A 535 21.78 3.95 -12.69
N TRP A 536 20.55 4.45 -12.54
CA TRP A 536 19.75 4.93 -13.66
C TRP A 536 18.62 5.82 -13.18
N ARG A 537 18.25 6.80 -14.02
CA ARG A 537 17.03 7.59 -13.87
C ARG A 537 16.46 8.01 -15.21
N PHE A 538 15.14 8.23 -15.25
CA PHE A 538 14.40 8.76 -16.39
C PHE A 538 13.30 9.70 -15.90
N ASN A 539 13.23 10.93 -16.46
CA ASN A 539 12.19 11.88 -16.08
C ASN A 539 11.01 11.76 -17.06
N VAL A 540 9.79 11.52 -16.53
CA VAL A 540 8.55 11.40 -17.30
C VAL A 540 7.79 12.73 -17.42
N GLY A 541 8.27 13.81 -16.79
CA GLY A 541 7.74 15.16 -16.90
C GLY A 541 6.46 15.43 -16.09
N THR A 542 6.08 14.53 -15.18
CA THR A 542 4.87 14.67 -14.35
C THR A 542 5.07 13.98 -12.99
N PRO A 543 4.41 14.45 -11.90
CA PRO A 543 4.59 13.87 -10.58
C PRO A 543 4.25 12.37 -10.51
N LEU A 544 5.04 11.64 -9.73
CA LEU A 544 4.87 10.21 -9.50
C LEU A 544 4.63 9.92 -8.01
N LYS A 545 3.55 9.18 -7.70
CA LYS A 545 3.24 8.67 -6.35
C LYS A 545 2.94 7.17 -6.35
N GLY A 546 2.61 6.58 -7.51
CA GLY A 546 2.51 5.13 -7.66
C GLY A 546 3.88 4.47 -7.51
N ALA A 547 3.97 3.38 -6.76
CA ALA A 547 5.20 2.63 -6.66
C ALA A 547 5.43 1.82 -7.95
N PRO A 548 6.67 1.76 -8.47
CA PRO A 548 6.97 0.94 -9.63
C PRO A 548 6.61 -0.53 -9.41
N VAL A 549 6.15 -1.20 -10.46
CA VAL A 549 5.92 -2.66 -10.48
C VAL A 549 6.71 -3.29 -11.61
N VAL A 550 7.10 -4.55 -11.47
CA VAL A 550 7.84 -5.27 -12.49
C VAL A 550 7.08 -6.52 -12.94
N TYR A 551 7.15 -6.82 -14.22
CA TYR A 551 6.50 -7.98 -14.83
C TYR A 551 7.29 -8.47 -16.05
N ALA A 552 6.86 -9.58 -16.65
CA ALA A 552 7.48 -10.07 -17.87
C ALA A 552 6.45 -10.53 -18.90
N ILE A 553 6.80 -10.40 -20.18
CA ILE A 553 6.11 -10.98 -21.33
C ILE A 553 7.10 -11.88 -22.05
N GLY A 554 6.88 -13.18 -22.01
CA GLY A 554 7.90 -14.13 -22.44
C GLY A 554 9.21 -13.93 -21.67
N PRO A 555 10.35 -13.79 -22.34
CA PRO A 555 11.64 -13.58 -21.68
C PRO A 555 11.94 -12.12 -21.34
N LYS A 556 11.12 -11.16 -21.79
CA LYS A 556 11.39 -9.72 -21.64
C LYS A 556 10.75 -9.17 -20.38
N GLN A 557 11.58 -8.54 -19.55
CA GLN A 557 11.16 -7.86 -18.32
C GLN A 557 10.80 -6.41 -18.59
N TYR A 558 9.76 -5.96 -17.90
CA TYR A 558 9.24 -4.59 -17.95
C TYR A 558 9.14 -3.98 -16.56
N LEU A 559 9.23 -2.66 -16.51
CA LEU A 559 8.94 -1.83 -15.35
C LEU A 559 7.75 -0.93 -15.71
N ALA A 560 6.72 -0.91 -14.88
CA ALA A 560 5.57 -0.02 -15.05
C ALA A 560 5.42 0.91 -13.85
N VAL A 561 5.04 2.16 -14.11
CA VAL A 561 4.71 3.16 -13.08
C VAL A 561 3.56 4.03 -13.55
N GLN A 562 2.66 4.35 -12.64
CA GLN A 562 1.51 5.21 -12.92
C GLN A 562 1.73 6.61 -12.32
N SER A 563 1.46 7.65 -13.11
CA SER A 563 1.51 9.03 -12.64
C SER A 563 0.34 9.36 -11.72
N SER A 564 0.53 10.36 -10.92
CA SER A 564 -0.43 10.84 -9.94
C SER A 564 -0.52 12.37 -9.96
N GLY A 565 -1.37 12.88 -9.11
CA GLY A 565 -1.55 14.30 -8.94
C GLY A 565 -0.35 15.04 -8.35
N ARG A 566 -0.57 16.31 -8.10
CA ARG A 566 0.40 17.31 -7.65
C ARG A 566 1.28 16.82 -6.48
N HIS A 567 2.56 17.19 -6.51
CA HIS A 567 3.42 17.07 -5.34
C HIS A 567 2.95 18.00 -4.22
N LEU A 568 3.13 17.62 -2.97
CA LEU A 568 2.71 18.41 -1.82
C LEU A 568 3.77 19.43 -1.35
N HIS A 569 4.94 19.44 -1.96
CA HIS A 569 6.02 20.34 -1.55
C HIS A 569 5.95 21.68 -2.33
N PRO A 570 5.80 22.82 -1.65
CA PRO A 570 5.36 24.06 -2.28
C PRO A 570 6.43 24.84 -3.05
N VAL A 571 7.69 24.43 -3.12
CA VAL A 571 8.74 25.43 -3.42
C VAL A 571 9.52 25.21 -4.72
N LYS A 572 9.70 23.99 -5.23
CA LYS A 572 10.66 23.76 -6.32
C LYS A 572 10.06 23.31 -7.66
N TYR A 573 8.85 22.80 -7.66
CA TYR A 573 8.26 22.13 -8.82
C TYR A 573 6.80 22.49 -9.08
N ASP A 574 6.38 23.69 -8.70
CA ASP A 574 5.01 24.20 -8.92
C ASP A 574 4.57 24.23 -10.41
N ASN A 575 5.54 24.03 -11.32
CA ASN A 575 5.31 24.04 -12.77
C ASN A 575 5.06 22.63 -13.35
N LEU A 576 5.10 21.57 -12.54
CA LEU A 576 4.75 20.24 -13.03
C LEU A 576 3.23 20.06 -13.02
N GLU A 577 2.66 19.88 -14.20
CA GLU A 577 1.24 19.58 -14.35
C GLU A 577 0.92 18.16 -13.91
N HIS A 578 -0.25 18.00 -13.30
CA HIS A 578 -0.73 16.66 -12.96
C HIS A 578 -1.17 15.93 -14.22
N SER A 579 -1.00 14.62 -14.18
CA SER A 579 -1.43 13.77 -15.27
C SER A 579 -1.95 12.44 -14.76
N SER A 580 -2.56 11.69 -15.65
CA SER A 580 -2.97 10.31 -15.40
C SER A 580 -2.46 9.48 -16.58
N TYR A 581 -1.24 8.94 -16.41
CA TYR A 581 -0.56 8.11 -17.40
C TYR A 581 -0.01 6.83 -16.78
N LEU A 582 0.00 5.79 -17.57
CA LEU A 582 0.78 4.58 -17.31
C LEU A 582 2.03 4.63 -18.20
N PHE A 583 3.21 4.59 -17.60
CA PHE A 583 4.51 4.55 -18.26
C PHE A 583 5.13 3.16 -18.15
N VAL A 584 5.68 2.65 -19.23
CA VAL A 584 6.30 1.32 -19.28
C VAL A 584 7.70 1.40 -19.87
N PHE A 585 8.64 0.73 -19.20
CA PHE A 585 10.05 0.70 -19.53
C PHE A 585 10.53 -0.74 -19.74
N ALA A 586 11.49 -0.92 -20.65
CA ALA A 586 12.17 -2.19 -20.90
C ALA A 586 13.57 -1.95 -21.46
N LEU A 587 14.40 -3.00 -21.49
CA LEU A 587 15.63 -3.00 -22.28
C LEU A 587 15.26 -3.10 -23.78
N ASN A 588 16.12 -2.50 -24.62
CA ASN A 588 15.97 -2.60 -26.08
C ASN A 588 16.17 -4.02 -26.58
#